data_01e7256eb9bda50bc289610f446a04ba
#
_entry.id   01e7256eb9bda50bc289610f446a04ba
#
_cell.length_a   1.000
_cell.length_b   1.000
_cell.length_c   1.000
_cell.angle_alpha   90.00
_cell.angle_beta   90.00
_cell.angle_gamma   90.00
#
_symmetry.space_group_name_H-M   'P 1'
#
loop_
_entity.id
_entity.type
_entity.pdbx_description
1 polymer ?
#
loop_
_entity_poly.entity_id
_entity_poly.type
_entity_poly.pdbx_seq_one_letter_code
_entity_poly.pdbx_strand_id
1 'polypeptide(L)'
;SYTVNDKGLYVPGEGGEIVFFDIYGAPSKDSENAILPEGTYTLGSMSNSGTADTEYTREHYSIDGQLAFYEFTDGEIKVTHTPSGYHIEALMTRNDSQVIKVVYDGAIKFVNRGASDVGTVITNPVDVTFTIADIVYEHSSTTDDKYDRYSINLFAGEMQGEAVLTNGYAVHIDLFTDPFSSKGNVQLKPGTYKAGNEFKAGTYMPGALYNLMGVPLYAGTYCMEVKPTNTAVLYGLIQKGDIKVERSGDNYEITIDCVSEDGVSIKGKFPMGKPNLRDNSPNLPDGDWNSI
;
A
#
# COMPACT_ATOMS: atom_id res chain seq x y z
N SER A 1 -18.12 23.40 18.18
CA SER A 1 -17.03 22.75 18.98
C SER A 1 -16.90 21.30 18.58
N TYR A 2 -15.71 20.74 18.75
CA TYR A 2 -15.47 19.31 18.53
C TYR A 2 -14.55 18.75 19.63
N THR A 3 -14.58 17.44 19.81
CA THR A 3 -13.63 16.69 20.62
C THR A 3 -12.94 15.63 19.75
N VAL A 4 -11.85 15.06 20.23
CA VAL A 4 -11.22 13.91 19.62
C VAL A 4 -11.42 12.73 20.55
N ASN A 5 -12.03 11.66 20.04
CA ASN A 5 -12.28 10.47 20.85
C ASN A 5 -11.01 9.61 21.01
N ASP A 6 -11.09 8.54 21.79
CA ASP A 6 -10.00 7.59 22.07
C ASP A 6 -9.50 6.83 20.83
N LYS A 7 -10.27 6.82 19.74
CA LYS A 7 -9.88 6.29 18.42
C LYS A 7 -9.26 7.35 17.49
N GLY A 8 -9.05 8.59 17.99
CA GLY A 8 -8.50 9.69 17.19
C GLY A 8 -9.49 10.34 16.21
N LEU A 9 -10.79 10.02 16.30
CA LEU A 9 -11.80 10.60 15.42
C LEU A 9 -12.30 11.94 15.98
N TYR A 10 -12.48 12.91 15.09
CA TYR A 10 -13.15 14.18 15.41
C TYR A 10 -14.63 13.96 15.59
N VAL A 11 -15.14 14.30 16.76
CA VAL A 11 -16.55 14.20 17.13
C VAL A 11 -17.11 15.60 17.31
N PRO A 12 -18.12 16.02 16.52
CA PRO A 12 -18.77 17.30 16.71
C PRO A 12 -19.49 17.35 18.08
N GLY A 13 -19.56 18.54 18.67
CA GLY A 13 -20.42 18.77 19.83
C GLY A 13 -21.90 18.57 19.47
N GLU A 14 -22.74 18.48 20.51
CA GLU A 14 -24.19 18.29 20.32
C GLU A 14 -24.77 19.31 19.34
N GLY A 15 -25.49 18.83 18.31
CA GLY A 15 -26.02 19.62 17.24
C GLY A 15 -24.98 20.26 16.31
N GLY A 16 -23.71 19.88 16.45
CA GLY A 16 -22.64 20.32 15.55
C GLY A 16 -22.41 19.34 14.38
N GLU A 17 -21.80 19.86 13.34
CA GLU A 17 -21.45 19.13 12.13
C GLU A 17 -19.97 19.36 11.81
N ILE A 18 -19.31 18.35 11.23
CA ILE A 18 -17.94 18.42 10.70
C ILE A 18 -17.95 17.81 9.32
N VAL A 19 -17.51 18.56 8.33
CA VAL A 19 -17.39 18.05 6.96
C VAL A 19 -15.92 17.71 6.70
N PHE A 20 -15.68 16.50 6.24
CA PHE A 20 -14.38 16.00 5.79
C PHE A 20 -14.37 15.97 4.27
N PHE A 21 -13.31 16.50 3.69
CA PHE A 21 -13.03 16.41 2.27
C PHE A 21 -11.72 15.63 2.08
N ASP A 22 -11.80 14.48 1.41
CA ASP A 22 -10.63 13.74 0.94
C ASP A 22 -10.35 14.12 -0.52
N ILE A 23 -9.40 15.02 -0.71
CA ILE A 23 -9.15 15.71 -1.99
C ILE A 23 -7.83 15.25 -2.59
N TYR A 24 -7.86 14.84 -3.85
CA TYR A 24 -6.68 14.50 -4.65
C TYR A 24 -6.29 15.67 -5.56
N GLY A 25 -5.24 16.36 -5.16
CA GLY A 25 -4.63 17.43 -5.94
C GLY A 25 -3.45 16.94 -6.78
N ALA A 26 -2.92 17.83 -7.63
CA ALA A 26 -1.65 17.56 -8.28
C ALA A 26 -0.54 17.40 -7.22
N PRO A 27 0.40 16.46 -7.41
CA PRO A 27 1.50 16.25 -6.46
C PRO A 27 2.28 17.54 -6.19
N SER A 28 2.53 17.84 -4.92
CA SER A 28 3.40 18.96 -4.56
C SER A 28 4.85 18.65 -4.95
N LYS A 29 5.55 19.64 -5.47
CA LYS A 29 6.99 19.55 -5.73
C LYS A 29 7.83 19.71 -4.46
N ASP A 30 7.22 20.24 -3.39
CA ASP A 30 7.84 20.46 -2.10
C ASP A 30 6.89 19.90 -1.03
N SER A 31 7.23 18.75 -0.50
CA SER A 31 6.43 18.06 0.53
C SER A 31 6.46 18.77 1.89
N GLU A 32 7.50 19.54 2.17
CA GLU A 32 7.63 20.30 3.40
C GLU A 32 6.72 21.53 3.43
N ASN A 33 6.42 22.09 2.24
CA ASN A 33 5.58 23.25 2.06
C ASN A 33 4.40 22.95 1.13
N ALA A 34 3.78 21.78 1.30
CA ALA A 34 2.64 21.40 0.50
C ALA A 34 1.49 22.40 0.67
N ILE A 35 0.84 22.74 -0.43
CA ILE A 35 -0.34 23.59 -0.46
C ILE A 35 -1.49 22.81 -1.13
N LEU A 36 -2.72 23.09 -0.72
CA LEU A 36 -3.88 22.64 -1.44
C LEU A 36 -4.00 23.41 -2.77
N PRO A 37 -3.88 22.76 -3.95
CA PRO A 37 -3.94 23.49 -5.22
C PRO A 37 -5.29 24.16 -5.44
N GLU A 38 -5.28 25.32 -6.11
CA GLU A 38 -6.51 25.94 -6.60
C GLU A 38 -7.17 25.06 -7.66
N GLY A 39 -8.49 25.02 -7.66
CA GLY A 39 -9.25 24.27 -8.66
C GLY A 39 -10.62 23.85 -8.18
N THR A 40 -11.31 23.13 -9.05
CA THR A 40 -12.56 22.46 -8.73
C THR A 40 -12.30 20.97 -8.62
N TYR A 41 -12.76 20.37 -7.54
CA TYR A 41 -12.65 18.96 -7.23
C TYR A 41 -14.06 18.36 -7.26
N THR A 42 -14.28 17.41 -8.13
CA THR A 42 -15.57 16.73 -8.27
C THR A 42 -15.58 15.43 -7.48
N LEU A 43 -16.71 15.08 -6.91
CA LEU A 43 -16.87 13.82 -6.20
C LEU A 43 -16.69 12.65 -7.18
N GLY A 44 -15.86 11.67 -6.81
CA GLY A 44 -15.55 10.52 -7.66
C GLY A 44 -14.95 9.37 -6.86
N SER A 45 -15.01 8.16 -7.40
CA SER A 45 -14.51 6.93 -6.76
C SER A 45 -13.02 6.64 -6.97
N MET A 46 -12.28 7.54 -7.61
CA MET A 46 -10.90 7.32 -8.02
C MET A 46 -9.98 8.42 -7.51
N SER A 47 -8.80 8.05 -7.05
CA SER A 47 -7.73 8.93 -6.56
C SER A 47 -7.04 9.72 -7.68
N ASN A 48 -7.81 10.40 -8.52
CA ASN A 48 -7.29 11.21 -9.62
C ASN A 48 -7.16 12.67 -9.20
N SER A 49 -6.14 13.36 -9.69
CA SER A 49 -6.03 14.81 -9.47
C SER A 49 -7.28 15.55 -9.96
N GLY A 50 -7.84 16.39 -9.12
CA GLY A 50 -9.10 17.11 -9.39
C GLY A 50 -10.35 16.37 -8.91
N THR A 51 -10.20 15.32 -8.09
CA THR A 51 -11.35 14.61 -7.49
C THR A 51 -11.36 14.72 -5.98
N ALA A 52 -12.54 14.47 -5.39
CA ALA A 52 -12.72 14.19 -3.97
C ALA A 52 -13.28 12.76 -3.84
N ASP A 53 -12.72 11.96 -2.95
CA ASP A 53 -13.10 10.57 -2.77
C ASP A 53 -14.50 10.43 -2.17
N THR A 54 -15.36 9.61 -2.77
CA THR A 54 -16.74 9.39 -2.31
C THR A 54 -16.83 8.64 -1.00
N GLU A 55 -15.85 7.79 -0.69
CA GLU A 55 -15.86 6.96 0.51
C GLU A 55 -15.46 7.76 1.75
N TYR A 56 -14.49 8.70 1.58
CA TYR A 56 -13.89 9.43 2.71
C TYR A 56 -14.32 10.90 2.79
N THR A 57 -14.96 11.45 1.74
CA THR A 57 -15.61 12.77 1.79
C THR A 57 -17.00 12.63 2.36
N ARG A 58 -17.24 13.11 3.58
CA ARG A 58 -18.50 12.90 4.31
C ARG A 58 -18.72 13.94 5.40
N GLU A 59 -19.95 14.02 5.83
CA GLU A 59 -20.38 14.85 6.95
C GLU A 59 -20.57 14.01 8.22
N HIS A 60 -19.92 14.41 9.31
CA HIS A 60 -20.11 13.82 10.63
C HIS A 60 -20.99 14.72 11.47
N TYR A 61 -21.92 14.12 12.21
CA TYR A 61 -22.77 14.82 13.16
C TYR A 61 -22.94 14.00 14.43
N SER A 62 -23.37 14.66 15.51
CA SER A 62 -23.62 13.99 16.80
C SER A 62 -25.10 13.98 17.12
N ILE A 63 -25.63 12.80 17.42
CA ILE A 63 -27.00 12.58 17.94
C ILE A 63 -26.89 11.79 19.24
N ASP A 64 -27.45 12.32 20.32
CA ASP A 64 -27.46 11.68 21.63
C ASP A 64 -26.05 11.26 22.10
N GLY A 65 -25.05 12.08 21.79
CA GLY A 65 -23.65 11.81 22.11
C GLY A 65 -22.99 10.72 21.26
N GLN A 66 -23.67 10.20 20.23
CA GLN A 66 -23.11 9.23 19.30
C GLN A 66 -22.76 9.88 17.96
N LEU A 67 -21.60 9.46 17.42
CA LEU A 67 -21.14 9.89 16.09
C LEU A 67 -21.95 9.16 15.02
N ALA A 68 -22.55 9.92 14.11
CA ALA A 68 -23.16 9.42 12.89
C ALA A 68 -22.59 10.20 11.68
N PHE A 69 -22.84 9.74 10.48
CA PHE A 69 -22.35 10.40 9.26
C PHE A 69 -23.32 10.29 8.10
N TYR A 70 -23.28 11.29 7.22
CA TYR A 70 -23.87 11.25 5.89
C TYR A 70 -22.77 11.08 4.85
N GLU A 71 -23.01 10.22 3.89
CA GLU A 71 -22.20 10.11 2.66
C GLU A 71 -22.67 11.13 1.64
N PHE A 72 -21.75 11.59 0.81
CA PHE A 72 -22.10 12.42 -0.33
C PHE A 72 -22.20 11.56 -1.59
N THR A 73 -23.25 11.82 -2.39
CA THR A 73 -23.54 11.10 -3.64
C THR A 73 -23.18 11.92 -4.86
N ASP A 74 -23.09 13.25 -4.72
CA ASP A 74 -22.71 14.19 -5.78
C ASP A 74 -22.20 15.49 -5.16
N GLY A 75 -21.42 16.25 -5.91
CA GLY A 75 -20.98 17.58 -5.50
C GLY A 75 -19.65 18.02 -6.08
N GLU A 76 -19.36 19.28 -5.81
CA GLU A 76 -18.09 19.90 -6.17
C GLU A 76 -17.54 20.75 -5.03
N ILE A 77 -16.21 20.81 -4.95
CA ILE A 77 -15.46 21.60 -3.99
C ILE A 77 -14.57 22.55 -4.78
N LYS A 78 -14.75 23.84 -4.61
CA LYS A 78 -13.93 24.87 -5.25
C LYS A 78 -12.96 25.45 -4.26
N VAL A 79 -11.70 25.44 -4.62
CA VAL A 79 -10.59 25.98 -3.82
C VAL A 79 -9.98 27.17 -4.54
N THR A 80 -9.85 28.30 -3.84
CA THR A 80 -9.20 29.51 -4.32
C THR A 80 -8.24 30.03 -3.25
N HIS A 81 -7.06 30.48 -3.65
CA HIS A 81 -6.12 31.10 -2.73
C HIS A 81 -6.50 32.57 -2.50
N THR A 82 -6.32 33.02 -1.26
CA THR A 82 -6.53 34.42 -0.86
C THR A 82 -5.27 34.95 -0.14
N PRO A 83 -5.12 36.25 0.02
CA PRO A 83 -4.00 36.81 0.80
C PRO A 83 -3.94 36.30 2.25
N SER A 84 -5.07 35.85 2.82
CA SER A 84 -5.18 35.34 4.19
C SER A 84 -5.19 33.80 4.27
N GLY A 85 -5.05 33.09 3.15
CA GLY A 85 -5.08 31.64 3.10
C GLY A 85 -5.95 31.10 1.98
N TYR A 86 -7.08 30.50 2.30
CA TYR A 86 -7.96 29.81 1.35
C TYR A 86 -9.38 30.32 1.46
N HIS A 87 -10.05 30.37 0.32
CA HIS A 87 -11.51 30.36 0.22
C HIS A 87 -11.94 29.03 -0.37
N ILE A 88 -12.70 28.25 0.38
CA ILE A 88 -13.23 26.96 -0.06
C ILE A 88 -14.75 27.05 -0.06
N GLU A 89 -15.37 26.77 -1.20
CA GLU A 89 -16.80 26.68 -1.35
C GLU A 89 -17.15 25.28 -1.88
N ALA A 90 -18.01 24.56 -1.16
CA ALA A 90 -18.49 23.27 -1.59
C ALA A 90 -20.01 23.23 -1.62
N LEU A 91 -20.54 22.59 -2.66
CA LEU A 91 -21.95 22.28 -2.82
C LEU A 91 -22.07 20.77 -2.95
N MET A 92 -22.61 20.11 -1.92
CA MET A 92 -22.59 18.66 -1.79
C MET A 92 -24.00 18.12 -1.62
N THR A 93 -24.33 17.03 -2.31
CA THR A 93 -25.60 16.30 -2.17
C THR A 93 -25.38 15.08 -1.29
N ARG A 94 -26.10 14.99 -0.18
CA ARG A 94 -26.03 13.85 0.74
C ARG A 94 -26.88 12.66 0.23
N ASN A 95 -26.62 11.49 0.81
CA ASN A 95 -27.38 10.27 0.50
C ASN A 95 -28.86 10.31 0.92
N ASP A 96 -29.28 11.29 1.75
CA ASP A 96 -30.68 11.61 2.04
C ASP A 96 -31.30 12.64 1.07
N SER A 97 -30.60 12.98 0.00
CA SER A 97 -30.98 13.95 -1.05
C SER A 97 -30.99 15.42 -0.59
N GLN A 98 -30.50 15.73 0.60
CA GLN A 98 -30.31 17.11 1.00
C GLN A 98 -29.04 17.69 0.39
N VAL A 99 -29.11 18.96 0.00
CA VAL A 99 -27.98 19.70 -0.53
C VAL A 99 -27.45 20.62 0.56
N ILE A 100 -26.16 20.47 0.89
CA ILE A 100 -25.48 21.35 1.83
C ILE A 100 -24.50 22.26 1.11
N LYS A 101 -24.33 23.47 1.62
CA LYS A 101 -23.30 24.40 1.20
C LYS A 101 -22.30 24.59 2.34
N VAL A 102 -21.04 24.38 2.03
CA VAL A 102 -19.94 24.63 2.97
C VAL A 102 -19.12 25.78 2.44
N VAL A 103 -18.80 26.75 3.31
CA VAL A 103 -17.90 27.86 2.98
C VAL A 103 -16.85 27.99 4.08
N TYR A 104 -15.60 28.07 3.69
CA TYR A 104 -14.49 28.34 4.58
C TYR A 104 -13.62 29.45 4.05
N ASP A 105 -13.29 30.40 4.91
CA ASP A 105 -12.34 31.50 4.65
C ASP A 105 -11.29 31.52 5.73
N GLY A 106 -10.02 31.33 5.36
CA GLY A 106 -8.94 31.40 6.34
C GLY A 106 -7.70 30.59 5.97
N ALA A 107 -6.74 30.59 6.91
CA ALA A 107 -5.54 29.81 6.79
C ALA A 107 -5.78 28.34 7.16
N ILE A 108 -5.22 27.41 6.39
CA ILE A 108 -5.24 25.97 6.69
C ILE A 108 -3.85 25.61 7.23
N LYS A 109 -3.84 24.92 8.36
CA LYS A 109 -2.61 24.33 8.89
C LYS A 109 -2.45 22.94 8.29
N PHE A 110 -1.48 22.78 7.41
CA PHE A 110 -1.12 21.46 6.90
C PHE A 110 -0.25 20.71 7.89
N VAL A 111 -0.53 19.43 8.04
CA VAL A 111 0.33 18.48 8.74
C VAL A 111 0.84 17.52 7.67
N ASN A 112 2.15 17.61 7.39
CA ASN A 112 2.76 16.66 6.47
C ASN A 112 2.86 15.28 7.15
N ARG A 113 1.91 14.41 6.88
CA ARG A 113 1.93 13.02 7.36
C ARG A 113 2.76 12.12 6.43
N GLY A 114 2.94 12.52 5.18
CA GLY A 114 3.72 11.75 4.22
C GLY A 114 5.22 11.72 4.55
N ALA A 115 5.78 12.77 5.14
CA ALA A 115 7.21 12.82 5.47
C ALA A 115 7.56 12.08 6.77
N SER A 116 6.59 11.85 7.66
CA SER A 116 6.82 11.18 8.95
C SER A 116 6.42 9.71 8.99
N ASP A 117 5.52 9.30 8.10
CA ASP A 117 4.92 7.95 8.11
C ASP A 117 5.33 7.12 6.89
N VAL A 118 5.79 7.73 5.82
CA VAL A 118 6.47 7.03 4.72
C VAL A 118 7.90 6.80 5.17
N GLY A 119 8.28 5.56 5.41
CA GLY A 119 9.64 5.20 5.79
C GLY A 119 10.64 5.90 4.88
N THR A 120 11.74 6.36 5.45
CA THR A 120 12.81 7.02 4.68
C THR A 120 13.24 6.08 3.56
N VAL A 121 13.44 6.61 2.36
CA VAL A 121 13.81 5.82 1.19
C VAL A 121 15.24 5.26 1.36
N ILE A 122 15.46 4.03 0.92
CA ILE A 122 16.81 3.45 0.81
C ILE A 122 17.58 4.23 -0.26
N THR A 123 18.68 4.86 0.12
CA THR A 123 19.51 5.68 -0.78
C THR A 123 20.82 5.01 -1.18
N ASN A 124 21.30 4.04 -0.39
CA ASN A 124 22.53 3.32 -0.67
C ASN A 124 22.24 1.99 -1.38
N PRO A 125 23.12 1.56 -2.31
CA PRO A 125 23.02 0.24 -2.89
C PRO A 125 22.97 -0.85 -1.83
N VAL A 126 22.08 -1.83 -2.02
CA VAL A 126 21.93 -3.01 -1.18
C VAL A 126 22.55 -4.20 -1.90
N ASP A 127 23.42 -4.95 -1.21
CA ASP A 127 23.96 -6.23 -1.69
C ASP A 127 24.13 -7.16 -0.48
N VAL A 128 23.22 -8.13 -0.33
CA VAL A 128 23.12 -8.91 0.90
C VAL A 128 22.93 -10.40 0.64
N THR A 129 23.42 -11.22 1.57
CA THR A 129 23.11 -12.65 1.62
C THR A 129 21.98 -12.88 2.63
N PHE A 130 20.86 -13.38 2.14
CA PHE A 130 19.71 -13.73 2.99
C PHE A 130 19.96 -15.08 3.67
N THR A 131 19.57 -15.19 4.91
CA THR A 131 19.74 -16.41 5.72
C THR A 131 18.42 -17.13 5.96
N ILE A 132 17.30 -16.44 5.78
CA ILE A 132 15.96 -16.97 5.97
C ILE A 132 15.13 -16.67 4.73
N ALA A 133 14.37 -17.67 4.27
CA ALA A 133 13.35 -17.53 3.24
C ALA A 133 12.04 -18.12 3.76
N ASP A 134 11.01 -17.27 3.85
CA ASP A 134 9.62 -17.65 4.13
C ASP A 134 8.80 -17.46 2.87
N ILE A 135 8.23 -18.56 2.36
CA ILE A 135 7.49 -18.60 1.10
C ILE A 135 6.08 -19.04 1.40
N VAL A 136 5.12 -18.23 1.04
CA VAL A 136 3.70 -18.55 1.16
C VAL A 136 3.12 -18.71 -0.23
N TYR A 137 2.57 -19.87 -0.51
CA TYR A 137 1.77 -20.10 -1.69
C TYR A 137 0.37 -19.58 -1.45
N GLU A 138 -0.05 -18.68 -2.32
CA GLU A 138 -1.40 -18.11 -2.35
C GLU A 138 -2.01 -18.47 -3.71
N HIS A 139 -2.99 -19.37 -3.72
CA HIS A 139 -3.68 -19.67 -4.96
C HIS A 139 -4.58 -18.51 -5.37
N SER A 140 -4.67 -18.26 -6.67
CA SER A 140 -5.69 -17.38 -7.19
C SER A 140 -7.10 -17.97 -6.95
N SER A 141 -8.00 -17.12 -6.45
CA SER A 141 -9.34 -17.53 -6.03
C SER A 141 -10.38 -17.55 -7.16
N THR A 142 -10.00 -17.16 -8.37
CA THR A 142 -10.93 -17.07 -9.50
C THR A 142 -10.66 -18.15 -10.56
N THR A 143 -11.71 -18.74 -11.12
CA THR A 143 -11.64 -19.77 -12.15
C THR A 143 -11.00 -19.33 -13.46
N ASP A 144 -10.80 -18.01 -13.63
CA ASP A 144 -10.20 -17.41 -14.82
C ASP A 144 -8.71 -17.11 -14.66
N ASP A 145 -8.15 -17.29 -13.46
CA ASP A 145 -6.75 -16.96 -13.19
C ASP A 145 -5.81 -18.01 -13.78
N LYS A 146 -4.94 -17.53 -14.65
CA LYS A 146 -3.94 -18.35 -15.34
C LYS A 146 -2.58 -18.31 -14.65
N TYR A 147 -2.56 -18.04 -13.35
CA TYR A 147 -1.34 -17.93 -12.55
C TYR A 147 -1.57 -18.36 -11.10
N ASP A 148 -0.48 -18.78 -10.47
CA ASP A 148 -0.39 -18.94 -9.03
C ASP A 148 0.46 -17.83 -8.45
N ARG A 149 0.11 -17.33 -7.25
CA ARG A 149 0.84 -16.30 -6.53
C ARG A 149 1.64 -16.91 -5.39
N TYR A 150 2.86 -16.39 -5.25
CA TYR A 150 3.74 -16.64 -4.12
C TYR A 150 4.12 -15.33 -3.47
N SER A 151 3.92 -15.24 -2.16
CA SER A 151 4.47 -14.20 -1.30
C SER A 151 5.77 -14.72 -0.69
N ILE A 152 6.89 -14.09 -1.00
CA ILE A 152 8.22 -14.51 -0.57
C ILE A 152 8.81 -13.42 0.31
N ASN A 153 9.23 -13.78 1.52
CA ASN A 153 9.98 -12.89 2.41
C ASN A 153 11.38 -13.45 2.64
N LEU A 154 12.37 -12.68 2.29
CA LEU A 154 13.79 -12.99 2.50
C LEU A 154 14.35 -12.07 3.57
N PHE A 155 15.10 -12.62 4.53
CA PHE A 155 15.66 -11.87 5.66
C PHE A 155 17.17 -12.04 5.75
N ALA A 156 17.86 -10.92 6.01
CA ALA A 156 19.29 -10.85 6.28
C ALA A 156 19.52 -9.93 7.48
N GLY A 157 19.90 -10.47 8.63
CA GLY A 157 20.16 -9.69 9.83
C GLY A 157 19.72 -10.35 11.12
N GLU A 158 19.47 -9.53 12.12
CA GLU A 158 19.08 -9.97 13.45
C GLU A 158 17.56 -10.08 13.54
N MET A 159 17.09 -11.23 14.03
CA MET A 159 15.67 -11.51 14.19
C MET A 159 15.31 -11.63 15.66
N GLN A 160 14.13 -11.10 16.01
CA GLN A 160 13.47 -11.38 17.28
C GLN A 160 12.36 -12.41 17.05
N GLY A 161 12.57 -13.63 17.51
CA GLY A 161 11.71 -14.76 17.14
C GLY A 161 11.85 -15.12 15.66
N GLU A 162 10.81 -15.68 15.08
CA GLU A 162 10.82 -16.18 13.69
C GLU A 162 10.35 -15.14 12.66
N ALA A 163 9.83 -13.98 13.10
CA ALA A 163 9.07 -13.10 12.20
C ALA A 163 9.44 -11.61 12.27
N VAL A 164 10.22 -11.15 13.25
CA VAL A 164 10.51 -9.72 13.43
C VAL A 164 11.97 -9.42 13.19
N LEU A 165 12.27 -8.74 12.07
CA LEU A 165 13.61 -8.22 11.80
C LEU A 165 13.87 -6.99 12.69
N THR A 166 14.93 -7.02 13.49
CA THR A 166 15.31 -5.93 14.39
C THR A 166 16.50 -5.12 13.89
N ASN A 167 17.30 -5.68 13.00
CA ASN A 167 18.42 -5.02 12.35
C ASN A 167 18.79 -5.77 11.06
N GLY A 168 18.89 -5.07 9.94
CA GLY A 168 19.30 -5.65 8.66
C GLY A 168 18.32 -5.38 7.53
N TYR A 169 18.21 -6.33 6.61
CA TYR A 169 17.43 -6.19 5.38
C TYR A 169 16.37 -7.27 5.25
N ALA A 170 15.21 -6.88 4.73
CA ALA A 170 14.20 -7.81 4.24
C ALA A 170 13.80 -7.46 2.82
N VAL A 171 13.50 -8.47 2.01
CA VAL A 171 12.87 -8.26 0.69
C VAL A 171 11.58 -9.06 0.65
N HIS A 172 10.49 -8.35 0.36
CA HIS A 172 9.20 -8.94 0.03
C HIS A 172 9.06 -9.03 -1.47
N ILE A 173 8.57 -10.17 -1.98
CA ILE A 173 8.39 -10.43 -3.40
C ILE A 173 7.00 -11.02 -3.62
N ASP A 174 6.19 -10.37 -4.44
CA ASP A 174 4.96 -10.92 -5.00
C ASP A 174 5.26 -11.51 -6.38
N LEU A 175 5.29 -12.84 -6.47
CA LEU A 175 5.76 -13.56 -7.65
C LEU A 175 4.64 -14.41 -8.24
N PHE A 176 4.54 -14.47 -9.57
CA PHE A 176 3.51 -15.19 -10.30
C PHE A 176 4.11 -16.29 -11.18
N THR A 177 3.54 -17.51 -11.04
CA THR A 177 3.94 -18.69 -11.83
C THR A 177 2.76 -19.23 -12.62
N ASP A 178 3.03 -20.14 -13.56
CA ASP A 178 1.95 -20.97 -14.12
C ASP A 178 1.29 -21.80 -13.03
N PRO A 179 -0.02 -22.05 -13.12
CA PRO A 179 -0.76 -22.84 -12.14
C PRO A 179 -0.15 -24.21 -11.87
N PHE A 180 -0.29 -24.63 -10.63
CA PHE A 180 0.09 -25.98 -10.21
C PHE A 180 -0.95 -27.01 -10.62
N SER A 181 -0.48 -28.22 -10.95
CA SER A 181 -1.35 -29.30 -11.38
C SER A 181 -1.89 -30.18 -10.24
N SER A 182 -1.44 -29.98 -8.97
CA SER A 182 -1.91 -30.83 -7.87
C SER A 182 -1.80 -30.15 -6.50
N LYS A 183 -2.86 -30.25 -5.70
CA LYS A 183 -2.92 -29.85 -4.29
C LYS A 183 -1.95 -30.69 -3.45
N GLY A 184 -1.29 -30.06 -2.48
CA GLY A 184 -0.40 -30.74 -1.52
C GLY A 184 1.03 -31.00 -2.01
N ASN A 185 1.37 -30.56 -3.22
CA ASN A 185 2.73 -30.63 -3.73
C ASN A 185 3.18 -29.27 -4.27
N VAL A 186 2.95 -28.22 -3.47
CA VAL A 186 3.29 -26.86 -3.81
C VAL A 186 4.79 -26.71 -3.92
N GLN A 187 5.24 -26.13 -5.03
CA GLN A 187 6.65 -25.93 -5.33
C GLN A 187 6.82 -24.60 -6.07
N LEU A 188 7.68 -23.76 -5.58
CA LEU A 188 8.08 -22.56 -6.33
C LEU A 188 8.81 -22.99 -7.61
N LYS A 189 8.31 -22.57 -8.78
CA LYS A 189 8.88 -22.95 -10.08
C LYS A 189 10.23 -22.27 -10.29
N PRO A 190 11.27 -23.00 -10.72
CA PRO A 190 12.51 -22.40 -11.17
C PRO A 190 12.29 -21.53 -12.41
N GLY A 191 13.00 -20.41 -12.48
CA GLY A 191 12.89 -19.48 -13.61
C GLY A 191 13.48 -18.11 -13.31
N THR A 192 13.41 -17.24 -14.31
CA THR A 192 13.72 -15.82 -14.18
C THR A 192 12.43 -15.04 -14.30
N TYR A 193 12.12 -14.25 -13.28
CA TYR A 193 10.91 -13.47 -13.15
C TYR A 193 11.25 -11.99 -13.36
N LYS A 194 10.44 -11.31 -14.17
CA LYS A 194 10.62 -9.89 -14.52
C LYS A 194 9.50 -9.04 -13.95
N ALA A 195 9.77 -7.78 -13.71
CA ALA A 195 8.73 -6.83 -13.30
C ALA A 195 7.59 -6.77 -14.32
N GLY A 196 6.35 -6.86 -13.86
CA GLY A 196 5.16 -6.78 -14.70
C GLY A 196 3.94 -6.31 -13.93
N ASN A 197 3.16 -5.41 -14.52
CA ASN A 197 1.95 -4.87 -13.91
C ASN A 197 0.71 -5.76 -14.14
N GLU A 198 0.87 -6.82 -14.90
CA GLU A 198 -0.17 -7.82 -15.13
C GLU A 198 0.13 -9.04 -14.26
N PHE A 199 -0.90 -9.60 -13.66
CA PHE A 199 -0.81 -10.87 -12.94
C PHE A 199 -0.58 -11.98 -13.95
N LYS A 200 0.69 -12.25 -14.27
CA LYS A 200 1.08 -13.16 -15.33
C LYS A 200 2.23 -14.05 -14.88
N ALA A 201 2.17 -15.33 -15.26
CA ALA A 201 3.25 -16.27 -15.02
C ALA A 201 4.60 -15.77 -15.57
N GLY A 202 5.65 -15.95 -14.78
CA GLY A 202 7.01 -15.47 -15.10
C GLY A 202 7.25 -13.99 -14.74
N THR A 203 6.35 -13.39 -13.98
CA THR A 203 6.52 -11.99 -13.51
C THR A 203 6.53 -11.89 -11.99
N TYR A 204 6.98 -10.75 -11.49
CA TYR A 204 6.73 -10.29 -10.14
C TYR A 204 6.05 -8.91 -10.18
N MET A 205 5.19 -8.63 -9.20
CA MET A 205 4.50 -7.34 -9.08
C MET A 205 5.48 -6.26 -8.64
N PRO A 206 5.65 -5.17 -9.39
CA PRO A 206 6.45 -4.02 -8.93
C PRO A 206 5.94 -3.46 -7.62
N GLY A 207 6.85 -2.90 -6.83
CA GLY A 207 6.52 -2.28 -5.57
C GLY A 207 5.64 -1.04 -5.74
N ALA A 208 4.67 -0.89 -4.86
CA ALA A 208 3.80 0.26 -4.78
C ALA A 208 3.56 0.68 -3.33
N LEU A 209 3.40 1.97 -3.12
CA LEU A 209 3.02 2.54 -1.85
C LEU A 209 1.61 3.10 -1.96
N TYR A 210 0.73 2.61 -1.12
CA TYR A 210 -0.61 3.13 -0.94
C TYR A 210 -0.69 3.85 0.40
N ASN A 211 -1.49 4.89 0.47
CA ASN A 211 -1.82 5.52 1.74
C ASN A 211 -3.26 5.14 2.09
N LEU A 212 -3.42 4.28 3.07
CA LEU A 212 -4.73 3.89 3.57
C LEU A 212 -5.00 4.63 4.88
N MET A 213 -5.83 5.66 4.84
CA MET A 213 -6.24 6.46 6.02
C MET A 213 -5.04 7.04 6.80
N GLY A 214 -3.98 7.47 6.10
CA GLY A 214 -2.75 7.99 6.72
C GLY A 214 -1.76 6.91 7.16
N VAL A 215 -2.04 5.64 6.89
CA VAL A 215 -1.12 4.53 7.15
C VAL A 215 -0.48 4.11 5.83
N PRO A 216 0.86 4.16 5.69
CA PRO A 216 1.53 3.66 4.50
C PRO A 216 1.36 2.14 4.39
N LEU A 217 0.87 1.68 3.26
CA LEU A 217 0.73 0.27 2.92
C LEU A 217 1.63 -0.05 1.73
N TYR A 218 2.65 -0.84 1.97
CA TYR A 218 3.53 -1.34 0.94
C TYR A 218 2.96 -2.60 0.31
N ALA A 219 2.91 -2.64 -1.01
CA ALA A 219 2.42 -3.78 -1.77
C ALA A 219 3.39 -4.13 -2.91
N GLY A 220 3.23 -5.32 -3.48
CA GLY A 220 4.13 -5.81 -4.51
C GLY A 220 5.54 -6.09 -3.95
N THR A 221 6.56 -5.87 -4.76
CA THR A 221 7.94 -6.24 -4.44
C THR A 221 8.73 -5.04 -3.91
N TYR A 222 9.24 -5.15 -2.69
CA TYR A 222 9.99 -4.06 -2.05
C TYR A 222 11.10 -4.58 -1.12
N CYS A 223 12.12 -3.75 -0.91
CA CYS A 223 13.17 -3.96 0.08
C CYS A 223 12.92 -3.09 1.30
N MET A 224 13.22 -3.62 2.49
CA MET A 224 13.24 -2.88 3.75
C MET A 224 14.64 -2.93 4.36
N GLU A 225 15.11 -1.83 4.92
CA GLU A 225 16.25 -1.77 5.81
C GLU A 225 15.75 -1.38 7.21
N VAL A 226 15.99 -2.23 8.20
CA VAL A 226 15.64 -1.99 9.59
C VAL A 226 16.90 -1.61 10.37
N LYS A 227 16.86 -0.47 11.05
CA LYS A 227 17.97 0.01 11.89
C LYS A 227 17.81 -0.43 13.34
N PRO A 228 18.91 -0.68 14.09
CA PRO A 228 18.87 -1.25 15.45
C PRO A 228 18.07 -0.45 16.48
N THR A 229 17.82 0.81 16.23
CA THR A 229 17.14 1.71 17.17
C THR A 229 15.63 1.75 17.01
N ASN A 230 15.04 0.94 16.15
CA ASN A 230 13.60 0.95 15.79
C ASN A 230 13.06 2.32 15.35
N THR A 231 13.94 3.27 15.06
CA THR A 231 13.55 4.65 14.77
C THR A 231 13.39 4.94 13.29
N ALA A 232 13.81 4.04 12.41
CA ALA A 232 13.59 4.20 10.97
C ALA A 232 13.58 2.83 10.27
N VAL A 233 12.50 2.56 9.58
CA VAL A 233 12.46 1.54 8.54
C VAL A 233 12.59 2.26 7.21
N LEU A 234 13.65 1.94 6.46
CA LEU A 234 13.86 2.48 5.12
C LEU A 234 13.25 1.54 4.10
N TYR A 235 12.67 2.07 3.04
CA TYR A 235 12.03 1.29 1.98
C TYR A 235 12.61 1.60 0.61
N GLY A 236 12.67 0.58 -0.25
CA GLY A 236 12.97 0.72 -1.67
C GLY A 236 11.94 -0.09 -2.48
N LEU A 237 11.05 0.58 -3.19
CA LEU A 237 10.03 -0.05 -4.04
C LEU A 237 10.70 -0.57 -5.31
N ILE A 238 10.75 -1.89 -5.49
CA ILE A 238 11.44 -2.52 -6.63
C ILE A 238 10.58 -2.36 -7.88
N GLN A 239 11.14 -1.71 -8.91
CA GLN A 239 10.41 -1.37 -10.15
C GLN A 239 10.86 -2.18 -11.37
N LYS A 240 12.11 -2.66 -11.38
CA LYS A 240 12.68 -3.36 -12.53
C LYS A 240 13.82 -4.25 -12.11
N GLY A 241 14.21 -5.15 -13.00
CA GLY A 241 15.29 -6.11 -12.80
C GLY A 241 14.78 -7.54 -12.84
N ASP A 242 15.65 -8.45 -12.46
CA ASP A 242 15.42 -9.88 -12.55
C ASP A 242 15.45 -10.53 -11.15
N ILE A 243 14.49 -11.40 -10.89
CA ILE A 243 14.49 -12.31 -9.74
C ILE A 243 14.62 -13.71 -10.30
N LYS A 244 15.72 -14.40 -9.97
CA LYS A 244 16.01 -15.75 -10.43
C LYS A 244 15.78 -16.75 -9.32
N VAL A 245 15.03 -17.81 -9.63
CA VAL A 245 14.79 -18.95 -8.74
C VAL A 245 15.44 -20.18 -9.35
N GLU A 246 16.30 -20.85 -8.61
CA GLU A 246 16.84 -22.17 -8.90
C GLU A 246 16.39 -23.16 -7.85
N ARG A 247 16.27 -24.44 -8.21
CA ARG A 247 15.77 -25.49 -7.32
C ARG A 247 16.56 -26.77 -7.45
N SER A 248 16.83 -27.44 -6.32
CA SER A 248 17.40 -28.76 -6.24
C SER A 248 16.71 -29.55 -5.13
N GLY A 249 15.83 -30.47 -5.48
CA GLY A 249 14.96 -31.15 -4.52
C GLY A 249 14.06 -30.14 -3.78
N ASP A 250 14.17 -30.11 -2.44
CA ASP A 250 13.44 -29.14 -1.58
C ASP A 250 14.22 -27.87 -1.31
N ASN A 251 15.41 -27.74 -1.87
CA ASN A 251 16.25 -26.57 -1.68
C ASN A 251 16.06 -25.58 -2.83
N TYR A 252 16.13 -24.32 -2.51
CA TYR A 252 16.00 -23.19 -3.44
C TYR A 252 17.18 -22.24 -3.31
N GLU A 253 17.58 -21.67 -4.42
CA GLU A 253 18.41 -20.48 -4.48
C GLU A 253 17.59 -19.36 -5.10
N ILE A 254 17.56 -18.19 -4.45
CA ILE A 254 16.84 -17.01 -4.96
C ILE A 254 17.84 -15.89 -5.10
N THR A 255 18.02 -15.38 -6.31
CA THR A 255 18.92 -14.25 -6.59
C THR A 255 18.09 -13.05 -7.04
N ILE A 256 18.38 -11.88 -6.47
CA ILE A 256 17.75 -10.60 -6.78
C ILE A 256 18.80 -9.71 -7.43
N ASP A 257 18.50 -9.18 -8.61
CA ASP A 257 19.28 -8.14 -9.29
C ASP A 257 18.29 -7.09 -9.83
N CYS A 258 17.92 -6.17 -8.97
CA CYS A 258 16.81 -5.27 -9.16
C CYS A 258 17.21 -3.81 -8.92
N VAL A 259 16.30 -2.91 -9.27
CA VAL A 259 16.47 -1.47 -9.06
C VAL A 259 15.17 -0.90 -8.50
N SER A 260 15.28 -0.06 -7.47
CA SER A 260 14.15 0.65 -6.86
C SER A 260 13.63 1.77 -7.77
N GLU A 261 12.50 2.38 -7.36
CA GLU A 261 11.92 3.55 -8.05
C GLU A 261 12.88 4.75 -8.09
N ASP A 262 13.70 4.91 -7.05
CA ASP A 262 14.71 5.98 -6.95
C ASP A 262 16.03 5.64 -7.67
N GLY A 263 16.08 4.53 -8.38
CA GLY A 263 17.25 4.11 -9.15
C GLY A 263 18.33 3.43 -8.31
N VAL A 264 18.05 3.06 -7.05
CA VAL A 264 19.00 2.36 -6.18
C VAL A 264 19.08 0.89 -6.54
N SER A 265 20.30 0.36 -6.67
CA SER A 265 20.53 -1.07 -6.91
C SER A 265 20.20 -1.90 -5.67
N ILE A 266 19.33 -2.88 -5.84
CA ILE A 266 18.92 -3.84 -4.81
C ILE A 266 19.34 -5.24 -5.28
N LYS A 267 20.42 -5.74 -4.69
CA LYS A 267 20.95 -7.07 -4.98
C LYS A 267 20.91 -7.94 -3.72
N GLY A 268 20.69 -9.22 -3.94
CA GLY A 268 20.72 -10.15 -2.84
C GLY A 268 20.63 -11.59 -3.30
N LYS A 269 21.03 -12.49 -2.41
CA LYS A 269 21.02 -13.92 -2.66
C LYS A 269 20.58 -14.68 -1.41
N PHE A 270 19.55 -15.50 -1.53
CA PHE A 270 19.31 -16.61 -0.62
C PHE A 270 20.03 -17.82 -1.23
N PRO A 271 21.13 -18.30 -0.59
CA PRO A 271 21.92 -19.41 -1.15
C PRO A 271 21.12 -20.70 -1.11
N MET A 272 21.51 -21.67 -1.94
CA MET A 272 20.83 -22.96 -2.04
C MET A 272 20.56 -23.56 -0.66
N GLY A 273 19.29 -23.52 -0.23
CA GLY A 273 18.84 -23.92 1.09
C GLY A 273 17.35 -24.26 1.12
N LYS A 274 16.91 -24.83 2.22
CA LYS A 274 15.50 -25.18 2.41
C LYS A 274 14.75 -23.97 2.99
N PRO A 275 13.79 -23.38 2.25
CA PRO A 275 12.94 -22.32 2.77
C PRO A 275 11.85 -22.90 3.67
N ASN A 276 11.20 -22.03 4.44
CA ASN A 276 9.92 -22.32 5.06
C ASN A 276 8.82 -22.11 3.99
N LEU A 277 8.39 -23.20 3.34
CA LEU A 277 7.34 -23.14 2.32
C LEU A 277 6.01 -23.59 2.93
N ARG A 278 5.04 -22.68 2.91
CA ARG A 278 3.68 -22.89 3.45
C ARG A 278 2.65 -22.84 2.34
N ASP A 279 1.68 -23.74 2.40
CA ASP A 279 0.51 -23.75 1.53
C ASP A 279 -0.67 -23.13 2.23
N ASN A 280 -1.12 -21.98 1.77
CA ASN A 280 -2.31 -21.26 2.26
C ASN A 280 -3.56 -21.55 1.42
N SER A 281 -3.59 -22.60 0.60
CA SER A 281 -4.75 -22.98 -0.21
C SER A 281 -5.68 -24.05 0.44
N PRO A 282 -5.95 -24.03 1.76
CA PRO A 282 -6.69 -25.10 2.45
C PRO A 282 -8.14 -25.24 2.00
N ASN A 283 -8.70 -24.23 1.34
CA ASN A 283 -10.12 -24.13 1.00
C ASN A 283 -10.43 -24.40 -0.47
N LEU A 284 -9.45 -24.85 -1.24
CA LEU A 284 -9.71 -25.20 -2.64
C LEU A 284 -10.46 -26.52 -2.71
N PRO A 285 -11.52 -26.64 -3.51
CA PRO A 285 -12.25 -27.88 -3.65
C PRO A 285 -11.30 -29.01 -4.10
N ASP A 286 -11.53 -30.21 -3.59
CA ASP A 286 -10.86 -31.41 -4.04
C ASP A 286 -11.30 -31.66 -5.51
N GLY A 287 -10.55 -31.12 -6.45
CA GLY A 287 -10.81 -31.18 -7.88
C GLY A 287 -9.54 -31.43 -8.67
N ASP A 288 -9.71 -31.89 -9.86
CA ASP A 288 -8.63 -32.09 -10.82
C ASP A 288 -8.13 -30.71 -11.27
N TRP A 289 -7.02 -30.28 -10.70
CA TRP A 289 -6.34 -29.01 -10.99
C TRP A 289 -5.86 -28.90 -12.44
N ASN A 290 -5.93 -29.97 -13.20
CA ASN A 290 -5.62 -29.99 -14.64
C ASN A 290 -6.79 -29.48 -15.50
N SER A 291 -7.94 -29.18 -14.91
CA SER A 291 -9.14 -28.76 -15.64
C SER A 291 -9.47 -27.25 -15.51
N ILE A 292 -8.54 -26.45 -14.94
CA ILE A 292 -8.68 -25.00 -14.85
C ILE A 292 -7.75 -24.31 -15.83
#